data_c044a072f9a95716b1f33e2013a2e45a
#
_entry.id   c044a072f9a95716b1f33e2013a2e45a
#
_cell.length_a   1.000
_cell.length_b   1.000
_cell.length_c   1.000
_cell.angle_alpha   90.00
_cell.angle_beta   90.00
_cell.angle_gamma   90.00
#
_symmetry.space_group_name_H-M   'P 1'
#
loop_
_entity.id
_entity.type
_entity.pdbx_description
1 polymer ?
#
loop_
_entity_poly.entity_id
_entity_poly.type
_entity_poly.pdbx_seq_one_letter_code
_entity_poly.pdbx_strand_id
1 'polypeptide(L)'
;MGTRRLAAASSIAAAITAFTLFTGSPASADSAVTKVENTVEIRCAFTILRQSSDWYFPTGTPKALFWLQHGFASANDALTDTANKLAAQGFLVFAPTLPTANTFGCTVENLGNNTNFLHNVADLFGKAADPKDKLGRSFADAKAKAGRPELALPNAFVFAGHSAGGEAVAYVTQVLRADYAAAFAKVRGAILFDPVKSFVGNNLSSSLNHLSNSTLPVFAISAPPYSCNRSGSGTNEVIEQLPRPFLGVRLTTGSHVDVEGSSATGPDKRLCGTPQDKNVAALQRLTAAWAADFVTGTRTADYYPGGGYYESQRTAGTIQTLASGT
;
A
#
# COMPACT_ATOMS: atom_id res chain seq x y z
N MET A 1 43.44 -50.42 73.61
CA MET A 1 43.50 -48.97 73.55
C MET A 1 43.52 -48.60 72.09
N GLY A 2 42.37 -48.20 71.49
CA GLY A 2 42.24 -47.93 70.11
C GLY A 2 41.69 -46.56 69.90
N THR A 3 42.44 -45.70 69.24
CA THR A 3 42.09 -44.35 68.93
C THR A 3 41.37 -44.35 67.54
N ARG A 4 40.10 -44.02 67.51
CA ARG A 4 39.35 -43.80 66.26
C ARG A 4 39.64 -42.38 65.76
N ARG A 5 40.07 -42.28 64.51
CA ARG A 5 40.19 -41.04 63.77
C ARG A 5 38.85 -40.78 63.05
N LEU A 6 38.22 -39.66 63.30
CA LEU A 6 37.09 -39.15 62.54
C LEU A 6 37.61 -38.46 61.26
N ALA A 7 37.09 -38.87 60.15
CA ALA A 7 37.29 -38.23 58.84
C ALA A 7 36.16 -37.22 58.65
N ALA A 8 36.49 -35.98 58.47
CA ALA A 8 35.53 -34.92 58.06
C ALA A 8 35.41 -34.89 56.52
N ALA A 9 34.20 -35.10 56.04
CA ALA A 9 33.86 -34.93 54.63
C ALA A 9 33.46 -33.49 54.37
N SER A 10 34.25 -32.77 53.56
CA SER A 10 33.93 -31.44 53.05
C SER A 10 33.10 -31.54 51.80
N SER A 11 31.84 -31.12 51.88
CA SER A 11 30.96 -31.00 50.71
C SER A 11 31.23 -29.68 50.02
N ILE A 12 31.76 -29.73 48.78
CA ILE A 12 31.90 -28.56 47.91
C ILE A 12 30.57 -28.41 47.13
N ALA A 13 29.79 -27.38 47.46
CA ALA A 13 28.63 -27.01 46.70
C ALA A 13 29.08 -26.17 45.48
N ALA A 14 28.96 -26.74 44.28
CA ALA A 14 29.18 -26.01 43.03
C ALA A 14 27.92 -25.18 42.69
N ALA A 15 28.03 -23.87 42.79
CA ALA A 15 27.01 -22.96 42.32
C ALA A 15 27.12 -22.84 40.78
N ILE A 16 26.15 -23.42 40.08
CA ILE A 16 26.00 -23.22 38.62
C ILE A 16 25.25 -21.90 38.40
N THR A 17 25.98 -20.87 38.01
CA THR A 17 25.40 -19.59 37.57
C THR A 17 24.91 -19.77 36.13
N ALA A 18 23.59 -19.88 35.93
CA ALA A 18 22.99 -19.90 34.61
C ALA A 18 23.07 -18.49 34.01
N PHE A 19 23.98 -18.30 33.04
CA PHE A 19 24.01 -17.12 32.21
C PHE A 19 22.87 -17.24 31.17
N THR A 20 21.76 -16.55 31.42
CA THR A 20 20.73 -16.36 30.39
C THR A 20 21.26 -15.37 29.35
N LEU A 21 21.72 -15.89 28.22
CA LEU A 21 21.98 -15.09 27.03
C LEU A 21 20.64 -14.54 26.51
N PHE A 22 20.34 -13.29 26.83
CA PHE A 22 19.33 -12.54 26.10
C PHE A 22 19.83 -12.34 24.68
N THR A 23 19.42 -13.21 23.75
CA THR A 23 19.51 -12.94 22.32
C THR A 23 18.44 -11.90 22.01
N GLY A 24 18.76 -10.62 22.25
CA GLY A 24 17.99 -9.52 21.69
C GLY A 24 18.02 -9.69 20.16
N SER A 25 16.86 -9.91 19.55
CA SER A 25 16.73 -9.77 18.10
C SER A 25 17.31 -8.41 17.71
N PRO A 26 18.21 -8.34 16.71
CA PRO A 26 18.68 -7.03 16.25
C PRO A 26 17.46 -6.21 15.87
N ALA A 27 17.27 -5.05 16.50
CA ALA A 27 16.37 -4.03 16.02
C ALA A 27 16.78 -3.81 14.56
N SER A 28 15.86 -4.07 13.62
CA SER A 28 16.09 -3.74 12.21
C SER A 28 16.46 -2.27 12.18
N ALA A 29 17.70 -1.96 11.85
CA ALA A 29 18.11 -0.60 11.58
C ALA A 29 17.09 -0.07 10.54
N ASP A 30 16.41 1.03 10.84
CA ASP A 30 15.54 1.71 9.90
C ASP A 30 16.40 2.02 8.68
N SER A 31 16.21 1.23 7.62
CA SER A 31 16.98 1.41 6.39
C SER A 31 16.63 2.79 5.86
N ALA A 32 17.59 3.68 5.78
CA ALA A 32 17.38 5.08 5.40
C ALA A 32 16.74 5.15 4.01
N VAL A 33 15.45 5.47 3.97
CA VAL A 33 14.69 5.72 2.75
C VAL A 33 15.11 7.07 2.19
N THR A 34 15.38 7.15 0.88
CA THR A 34 15.64 8.43 0.20
C THR A 34 14.37 8.91 -0.49
N LYS A 35 13.74 9.96 0.04
CA LYS A 35 12.62 10.65 -0.63
C LYS A 35 13.19 11.66 -1.64
N VAL A 36 12.64 11.67 -2.84
CA VAL A 36 12.96 12.63 -3.91
C VAL A 36 11.68 13.26 -4.43
N GLU A 37 11.60 14.57 -4.33
CA GLU A 37 10.55 15.35 -4.98
C GLU A 37 10.85 15.53 -6.45
N ASN A 38 9.88 15.25 -7.29
CA ASN A 38 10.00 15.29 -8.74
C ASN A 38 8.66 15.68 -9.40
N THR A 39 8.59 15.56 -10.70
CA THR A 39 7.37 15.75 -11.48
C THR A 39 7.14 14.59 -12.46
N VAL A 40 5.88 14.38 -12.81
CA VAL A 40 5.49 13.50 -13.91
C VAL A 40 4.56 14.24 -14.86
N GLU A 41 4.72 14.01 -16.16
CA GLU A 41 3.86 14.60 -17.20
C GLU A 41 2.69 13.68 -17.48
N ILE A 42 1.46 14.23 -17.44
CA ILE A 42 0.25 13.48 -17.78
C ILE A 42 -0.57 14.30 -18.78
N ARG A 43 -1.03 13.68 -19.85
CA ARG A 43 -1.90 14.35 -20.81
C ARG A 43 -3.26 14.66 -20.20
N CYS A 44 -3.75 15.88 -20.43
CA CYS A 44 -5.08 16.32 -20.06
C CYS A 44 -5.70 17.04 -21.27
N ALA A 45 -6.68 16.43 -21.89
CA ALA A 45 -7.26 16.94 -23.13
C ALA A 45 -6.17 17.25 -24.20
N PHE A 46 -6.03 18.51 -24.58
CA PHE A 46 -5.04 18.98 -25.57
C PHE A 46 -3.75 19.55 -24.94
N THR A 47 -3.59 19.45 -23.62
CA THR A 47 -2.42 19.96 -22.89
C THR A 47 -1.68 18.84 -22.13
N ILE A 48 -0.51 19.16 -21.60
CA ILE A 48 0.27 18.30 -20.69
C ILE A 48 0.30 18.97 -19.32
N LEU A 49 -0.17 18.25 -18.32
CA LEU A 49 -0.03 18.65 -16.92
C LEU A 49 1.30 18.13 -16.40
N ARG A 50 2.07 19.00 -15.75
CA ARG A 50 3.25 18.61 -14.96
C ARG A 50 2.81 18.50 -13.51
N GLN A 51 2.62 17.27 -13.06
CA GLN A 51 2.16 16.98 -11.73
C GLN A 51 3.33 16.70 -10.80
N SER A 52 3.26 17.21 -9.57
CA SER A 52 4.20 16.85 -8.52
C SER A 52 4.15 15.34 -8.28
N SER A 53 5.28 14.73 -8.02
CA SER A 53 5.40 13.32 -7.71
C SER A 53 6.56 13.06 -6.77
N ASP A 54 6.31 12.30 -5.72
CA ASP A 54 7.35 11.85 -4.81
C ASP A 54 7.80 10.44 -5.18
N TRP A 55 9.11 10.24 -5.14
CA TRP A 55 9.74 8.95 -5.28
C TRP A 55 10.44 8.57 -3.98
N TYR A 56 10.16 7.39 -3.46
CA TYR A 56 10.80 6.87 -2.24
C TYR A 56 11.64 5.66 -2.60
N PHE A 57 12.95 5.80 -2.44
CA PHE A 57 13.92 4.77 -2.81
C PHE A 57 14.29 3.94 -1.59
N PRO A 58 14.17 2.60 -1.65
CA PRO A 58 14.71 1.72 -0.63
C PRO A 58 16.24 1.70 -0.69
N THR A 59 16.90 1.25 0.38
CA THR A 59 18.37 1.14 0.42
C THR A 59 18.97 0.14 -0.55
N GLY A 60 18.25 -0.97 -0.79
CA GLY A 60 18.68 -2.04 -1.69
C GLY A 60 18.07 -1.97 -3.10
N THR A 61 18.18 -3.06 -3.85
CA THR A 61 17.47 -3.23 -5.12
C THR A 61 15.96 -3.33 -4.86
N PRO A 62 15.14 -2.50 -5.51
CA PRO A 62 13.71 -2.52 -5.29
C PRO A 62 13.06 -3.85 -5.70
N LYS A 63 12.16 -4.36 -4.85
CA LYS A 63 11.36 -5.57 -5.13
C LYS A 63 10.35 -5.36 -6.26
N ALA A 64 9.72 -4.18 -6.27
CA ALA A 64 8.70 -3.77 -7.25
C ALA A 64 8.55 -2.26 -7.24
N LEU A 65 7.92 -1.71 -8.29
CA LEU A 65 7.35 -0.38 -8.28
C LEU A 65 6.01 -0.43 -7.54
N PHE A 66 5.85 0.40 -6.52
CA PHE A 66 4.62 0.57 -5.78
C PHE A 66 4.01 1.95 -6.13
N TRP A 67 2.93 1.96 -6.93
CA TRP A 67 2.16 3.19 -7.17
C TRP A 67 1.21 3.42 -5.99
N LEU A 68 1.35 4.56 -5.34
CA LEU A 68 0.55 4.97 -4.19
C LEU A 68 -0.21 6.26 -4.52
N GLN A 69 -1.54 6.17 -4.68
CA GLN A 69 -2.37 7.27 -5.13
C GLN A 69 -3.21 7.85 -3.99
N HIS A 70 -3.12 9.16 -3.79
CA HIS A 70 -3.94 9.92 -2.83
C HIS A 70 -5.41 10.02 -3.26
N GLY A 71 -6.28 10.46 -2.34
CA GLY A 71 -7.71 10.67 -2.53
C GLY A 71 -8.09 12.06 -3.07
N PHE A 72 -9.39 12.37 -3.04
CA PHE A 72 -9.92 13.68 -3.38
C PHE A 72 -9.48 14.74 -2.35
N ALA A 73 -9.30 15.99 -2.80
CA ALA A 73 -8.83 17.13 -1.99
C ALA A 73 -7.50 16.89 -1.25
N SER A 74 -6.66 15.99 -1.77
CA SER A 74 -5.39 15.60 -1.18
C SER A 74 -4.25 15.71 -2.21
N ALA A 75 -3.02 15.39 -1.81
CA ALA A 75 -1.82 15.39 -2.64
C ALA A 75 -0.88 14.25 -2.23
N ASN A 76 0.25 14.10 -2.95
CA ASN A 76 1.24 13.06 -2.74
C ASN A 76 1.82 13.03 -1.31
N ASP A 77 1.95 14.18 -0.65
CA ASP A 77 2.53 14.34 0.69
C ASP A 77 1.64 13.77 1.81
N ALA A 78 0.33 13.70 1.61
CA ALA A 78 -0.60 13.10 2.57
C ALA A 78 -0.29 11.62 2.88
N LEU A 79 0.35 10.90 1.94
CA LEU A 79 0.68 9.48 2.07
C LEU A 79 2.15 9.23 2.45
N THR A 80 2.89 10.27 2.86
CA THR A 80 4.33 10.19 3.12
C THR A 80 4.69 9.13 4.18
N ASP A 81 3.92 9.00 5.26
CA ASP A 81 4.20 8.00 6.30
C ASP A 81 4.11 6.57 5.74
N THR A 82 3.02 6.24 5.08
CA THR A 82 2.85 4.93 4.46
C THR A 82 3.86 4.68 3.34
N ALA A 83 4.18 5.69 2.52
CA ALA A 83 5.20 5.59 1.48
C ALA A 83 6.58 5.25 2.06
N ASN A 84 6.99 5.93 3.13
CA ASN A 84 8.24 5.64 3.84
C ASN A 84 8.28 4.21 4.38
N LYS A 85 7.18 3.74 5.00
CA LYS A 85 7.09 2.36 5.52
C LYS A 85 7.21 1.33 4.42
N LEU A 86 6.56 1.54 3.26
CA LEU A 86 6.65 0.66 2.11
C LEU A 86 8.07 0.65 1.50
N ALA A 87 8.69 1.83 1.38
CA ALA A 87 10.07 1.93 0.88
C ALA A 87 11.07 1.26 1.84
N ALA A 88 10.90 1.40 3.15
CA ALA A 88 11.69 0.68 4.15
C ALA A 88 11.54 -0.86 4.04
N GLN A 89 10.41 -1.35 3.50
CA GLN A 89 10.18 -2.76 3.19
C GLN A 89 10.72 -3.20 1.82
N GLY A 90 11.44 -2.31 1.12
CA GLY A 90 12.13 -2.63 -0.13
C GLY A 90 11.33 -2.37 -1.41
N PHE A 91 10.27 -1.58 -1.36
CA PHE A 91 9.55 -1.13 -2.55
C PHE A 91 10.08 0.22 -3.05
N LEU A 92 10.16 0.40 -4.37
CA LEU A 92 10.30 1.73 -4.96
C LEU A 92 8.90 2.35 -5.02
N VAL A 93 8.63 3.37 -4.20
CA VAL A 93 7.31 3.98 -4.17
C VAL A 93 7.26 5.20 -5.09
N PHE A 94 6.23 5.26 -5.93
CA PHE A 94 5.87 6.38 -6.78
C PHE A 94 4.51 6.92 -6.34
N ALA A 95 4.50 8.15 -5.84
CA ALA A 95 3.32 8.84 -5.35
C ALA A 95 3.11 10.14 -6.13
N PRO A 96 2.34 10.13 -7.24
CA PRO A 96 2.01 11.36 -7.97
C PRO A 96 0.82 12.08 -7.36
N THR A 97 0.78 13.40 -7.50
CA THR A 97 -0.43 14.19 -7.30
C THR A 97 -1.27 14.17 -8.57
N LEU A 98 -2.48 13.65 -8.49
CA LEU A 98 -3.49 13.82 -9.55
C LEU A 98 -4.41 14.99 -9.17
N PRO A 99 -4.81 15.86 -10.13
CA PRO A 99 -5.64 17.01 -9.80
C PRO A 99 -6.97 16.61 -9.14
N THR A 100 -7.41 17.38 -8.17
CA THR A 100 -8.72 17.22 -7.52
C THR A 100 -9.79 18.12 -8.14
N ALA A 101 -9.39 19.17 -8.88
CA ALA A 101 -10.24 20.03 -9.65
C ALA A 101 -9.57 20.39 -10.98
N ASN A 102 -10.30 20.28 -12.09
CA ASN A 102 -9.83 20.61 -13.41
C ASN A 102 -11.01 20.82 -14.36
N THR A 103 -11.00 21.91 -15.15
CA THR A 103 -12.08 22.27 -16.06
C THR A 103 -12.28 21.30 -17.22
N PHE A 104 -11.27 20.48 -17.54
CA PHE A 104 -11.33 19.47 -18.60
C PHE A 104 -11.61 18.06 -18.06
N GLY A 105 -12.02 17.93 -16.79
CA GLY A 105 -12.31 16.64 -16.17
C GLY A 105 -11.07 15.79 -15.83
N CYS A 106 -9.88 16.40 -15.85
CA CYS A 106 -8.64 15.69 -15.53
C CYS A 106 -8.44 15.63 -14.01
N THR A 107 -9.22 14.79 -13.33
CA THR A 107 -9.30 14.72 -11.88
C THR A 107 -9.19 13.28 -11.38
N VAL A 108 -8.69 13.10 -10.14
CA VAL A 108 -8.60 11.80 -9.48
C VAL A 108 -10.00 11.23 -9.20
N GLU A 109 -10.93 12.05 -8.72
CA GLU A 109 -12.33 11.68 -8.56
C GLU A 109 -13.13 12.03 -9.83
N ASN A 110 -14.09 11.19 -10.18
CA ASN A 110 -14.99 11.48 -11.29
C ASN A 110 -16.03 12.53 -10.88
N LEU A 111 -15.79 13.78 -11.28
CA LEU A 111 -16.69 14.91 -11.08
C LEU A 111 -17.60 15.21 -12.29
N GLY A 112 -17.47 14.42 -13.36
CA GLY A 112 -18.22 14.56 -14.60
C GLY A 112 -17.86 13.44 -15.55
N ASN A 113 -16.66 13.50 -16.15
CA ASN A 113 -16.08 12.41 -16.91
C ASN A 113 -14.53 12.52 -16.88
N ASN A 114 -13.89 11.71 -16.06
CA ASN A 114 -12.43 11.64 -15.98
C ASN A 114 -11.82 10.42 -16.70
N THR A 115 -12.60 9.63 -17.43
CA THR A 115 -12.15 8.37 -18.03
C THR A 115 -10.97 8.56 -18.99
N ASN A 116 -11.02 9.58 -19.85
CA ASN A 116 -9.92 9.90 -20.76
C ASN A 116 -8.64 10.30 -20.00
N PHE A 117 -8.78 11.00 -18.89
CA PHE A 117 -7.64 11.36 -18.05
C PHE A 117 -7.04 10.13 -17.37
N LEU A 118 -7.87 9.28 -16.77
CA LEU A 118 -7.41 8.04 -16.13
C LEU A 118 -6.80 7.07 -17.15
N HIS A 119 -7.28 7.08 -18.41
CA HIS A 119 -6.60 6.36 -19.50
C HIS A 119 -5.18 6.91 -19.73
N ASN A 120 -5.00 8.24 -19.71
CA ASN A 120 -3.67 8.85 -19.82
C ASN A 120 -2.79 8.57 -18.59
N VAL A 121 -3.36 8.34 -17.41
CA VAL A 121 -2.64 7.82 -16.22
C VAL A 121 -2.22 6.37 -16.46
N ALA A 122 -3.09 5.55 -17.05
CA ALA A 122 -2.74 4.17 -17.42
C ALA A 122 -1.57 4.11 -18.43
N ASP A 123 -1.49 5.07 -19.36
CA ASP A 123 -0.36 5.22 -20.29
C ASP A 123 1.00 5.26 -19.59
N LEU A 124 1.09 5.84 -18.39
CA LEU A 124 2.34 5.88 -17.62
C LEU A 124 2.91 4.48 -17.40
N PHE A 125 2.04 3.54 -17.04
CA PHE A 125 2.41 2.16 -16.75
C PHE A 125 2.39 1.30 -18.01
N GLY A 126 1.45 1.57 -18.91
CA GLY A 126 1.33 0.89 -20.21
C GLY A 126 2.57 1.03 -21.06
N LYS A 127 3.23 2.19 -21.00
CA LYS A 127 4.44 2.54 -21.75
C LYS A 127 5.71 2.53 -20.91
N ALA A 128 5.66 2.06 -19.67
CA ALA A 128 6.79 2.05 -18.73
C ALA A 128 8.03 1.26 -19.21
N ALA A 129 7.88 0.42 -20.23
CA ALA A 129 9.01 -0.27 -20.87
C ALA A 129 9.91 0.68 -21.71
N ASP A 130 9.37 1.81 -22.16
CA ASP A 130 10.14 2.84 -22.85
C ASP A 130 10.71 3.85 -21.82
N PRO A 131 12.03 3.89 -21.61
CA PRO A 131 12.65 4.82 -20.67
C PRO A 131 12.49 6.29 -21.10
N LYS A 132 12.10 6.55 -22.34
CA LYS A 132 11.84 7.89 -22.88
C LYS A 132 10.39 8.34 -22.70
N ASP A 133 9.49 7.45 -22.29
CA ASP A 133 8.12 7.84 -21.97
C ASP A 133 8.06 8.52 -20.58
N LYS A 134 6.91 9.05 -20.25
CA LYS A 134 6.69 9.98 -19.12
C LYS A 134 7.09 9.41 -17.78
N LEU A 135 6.70 8.17 -17.46
CA LEU A 135 7.11 7.50 -16.22
C LEU A 135 8.61 7.21 -16.23
N GLY A 136 9.15 6.73 -17.37
CA GLY A 136 10.57 6.46 -17.53
C GLY A 136 11.43 7.71 -17.32
N ARG A 137 11.03 8.85 -17.90
CA ARG A 137 11.72 10.14 -17.68
C ARG A 137 11.65 10.61 -16.22
N SER A 138 10.45 10.57 -15.63
CA SER A 138 10.29 10.93 -14.21
C SER A 138 11.17 10.05 -13.30
N PHE A 139 11.23 8.75 -13.56
CA PHE A 139 12.10 7.85 -12.81
C PHE A 139 13.59 8.14 -13.05
N ALA A 140 13.99 8.41 -14.30
CA ALA A 140 15.39 8.73 -14.64
C ALA A 140 15.87 9.98 -13.88
N ASP A 141 15.05 11.03 -13.83
CA ASP A 141 15.35 12.25 -13.09
C ASP A 141 15.39 11.99 -11.58
N ALA A 142 14.42 11.23 -11.05
CA ALA A 142 14.34 10.91 -9.63
C ALA A 142 15.53 10.07 -9.16
N LYS A 143 15.91 9.03 -9.90
CA LYS A 143 17.07 8.18 -9.52
C LYS A 143 18.40 8.93 -9.58
N ALA A 144 18.54 9.87 -10.52
CA ALA A 144 19.72 10.74 -10.57
C ALA A 144 19.80 11.65 -9.32
N LYS A 145 18.69 12.28 -8.94
CA LYS A 145 18.58 13.08 -7.71
C LYS A 145 18.82 12.24 -6.44
N ALA A 146 18.42 10.98 -6.44
CA ALA A 146 18.68 10.04 -5.34
C ALA A 146 20.13 9.55 -5.26
N GLY A 147 20.97 9.92 -6.23
CA GLY A 147 22.36 9.42 -6.33
C GLY A 147 22.45 7.94 -6.73
N ARG A 148 21.42 7.42 -7.42
CA ARG A 148 21.30 5.99 -7.81
C ARG A 148 21.05 5.81 -9.31
N PRO A 149 21.92 6.40 -10.17
CA PRO A 149 21.72 6.40 -11.62
C PRO A 149 21.69 5.00 -12.25
N GLU A 150 22.28 4.00 -11.58
CA GLU A 150 22.35 2.62 -12.03
C GLU A 150 21.03 1.84 -11.92
N LEU A 151 20.08 2.33 -11.09
CA LEU A 151 18.84 1.63 -10.87
C LEU A 151 18.00 1.53 -12.16
N ALA A 152 17.46 0.34 -12.38
CA ALA A 152 16.42 0.11 -13.37
C ALA A 152 15.02 0.21 -12.75
N LEU A 153 14.03 0.65 -13.53
CA LEU A 153 12.63 0.60 -13.11
C LEU A 153 12.22 -0.87 -12.94
N PRO A 154 11.65 -1.26 -11.80
CA PRO A 154 11.22 -2.65 -11.57
C PRO A 154 10.22 -3.15 -12.62
N ASN A 155 10.30 -4.44 -12.95
CA ASN A 155 9.37 -5.09 -13.87
C ASN A 155 8.12 -5.68 -13.20
N ALA A 156 7.95 -5.48 -11.90
CA ALA A 156 6.76 -5.85 -11.15
C ALA A 156 6.13 -4.58 -10.57
N PHE A 157 4.80 -4.49 -10.64
CA PHE A 157 4.04 -3.33 -10.18
C PHE A 157 3.02 -3.78 -9.13
N VAL A 158 2.92 -3.03 -8.05
CA VAL A 158 1.81 -3.12 -7.09
C VAL A 158 1.13 -1.75 -7.06
N PHE A 159 -0.18 -1.73 -7.17
CA PHE A 159 -0.94 -0.49 -7.19
C PHE A 159 -1.73 -0.34 -5.91
N ALA A 160 -1.76 0.87 -5.37
CA ALA A 160 -2.60 1.16 -4.22
C ALA A 160 -3.15 2.59 -4.29
N GLY A 161 -4.36 2.76 -3.76
CA GLY A 161 -5.01 4.07 -3.77
C GLY A 161 -5.94 4.26 -2.60
N HIS A 162 -5.94 5.49 -2.08
CA HIS A 162 -6.78 5.93 -0.98
C HIS A 162 -8.03 6.62 -1.51
N SER A 163 -9.21 6.31 -0.94
CA SER A 163 -10.44 7.05 -1.23
C SER A 163 -10.77 7.03 -2.75
N ALA A 164 -10.96 8.20 -3.37
CA ALA A 164 -11.10 8.36 -4.83
C ALA A 164 -9.87 7.82 -5.61
N GLY A 165 -8.68 7.83 -5.01
CA GLY A 165 -7.49 7.19 -5.57
C GLY A 165 -7.63 5.67 -5.68
N GLY A 166 -8.42 5.04 -4.82
CA GLY A 166 -8.78 3.63 -4.94
C GLY A 166 -9.61 3.35 -6.20
N GLU A 167 -10.59 4.21 -6.52
CA GLU A 167 -11.33 4.14 -7.78
C GLU A 167 -10.41 4.34 -8.98
N ALA A 168 -9.53 5.35 -8.93
CA ALA A 168 -8.58 5.63 -10.01
C ALA A 168 -7.62 4.44 -10.25
N VAL A 169 -7.12 3.81 -9.18
CA VAL A 169 -6.28 2.60 -9.26
C VAL A 169 -7.03 1.43 -9.90
N ALA A 170 -8.26 1.17 -9.48
CA ALA A 170 -9.08 0.11 -10.08
C ALA A 170 -9.30 0.36 -11.57
N TYR A 171 -9.64 1.61 -11.95
CA TYR A 171 -9.86 1.99 -13.34
C TYR A 171 -8.59 1.86 -14.20
N VAL A 172 -7.47 2.38 -13.74
CA VAL A 172 -6.17 2.25 -14.43
C VAL A 172 -5.77 0.78 -14.60
N THR A 173 -5.99 -0.04 -13.58
CA THR A 173 -5.71 -1.48 -13.64
C THR A 173 -6.57 -2.18 -14.70
N GLN A 174 -7.84 -1.83 -14.79
CA GLN A 174 -8.74 -2.34 -15.82
C GLN A 174 -8.33 -1.89 -17.24
N VAL A 175 -7.95 -0.63 -17.41
CA VAL A 175 -7.45 -0.12 -18.70
C VAL A 175 -6.17 -0.88 -19.13
N LEU A 176 -5.24 -1.09 -18.20
CA LEU A 176 -4.05 -1.89 -18.51
C LEU A 176 -4.41 -3.31 -18.96
N ARG A 177 -5.42 -3.93 -18.33
CA ARG A 177 -5.90 -5.25 -18.73
C ARG A 177 -6.48 -5.24 -20.15
N ALA A 178 -7.23 -4.20 -20.51
CA ALA A 178 -7.90 -4.10 -21.80
C ALA A 178 -6.93 -3.73 -22.93
N ASP A 179 -6.05 -2.74 -22.70
CA ASP A 179 -5.34 -2.06 -23.77
C ASP A 179 -3.82 -2.28 -23.75
N TYR A 180 -3.27 -2.76 -22.63
CA TYR A 180 -1.82 -2.91 -22.41
C TYR A 180 -1.46 -4.28 -21.81
N ALA A 181 -1.79 -5.36 -22.47
CA ALA A 181 -1.63 -6.73 -21.95
C ALA A 181 -0.22 -7.03 -21.41
N ALA A 182 0.84 -6.56 -22.09
CA ALA A 182 2.22 -6.75 -21.65
C ALA A 182 2.56 -5.98 -20.36
N ALA A 183 1.95 -4.82 -20.13
CA ALA A 183 2.09 -4.05 -18.91
C ALA A 183 1.21 -4.63 -17.80
N PHE A 184 -0.01 -5.06 -18.12
CA PHE A 184 -0.88 -5.74 -17.17
C PHE A 184 -0.24 -7.01 -16.58
N ALA A 185 0.50 -7.76 -17.37
CA ALA A 185 1.25 -8.94 -16.91
C ALA A 185 2.32 -8.60 -15.84
N LYS A 186 2.73 -7.34 -15.73
CA LYS A 186 3.64 -6.84 -14.69
C LYS A 186 2.92 -6.39 -13.44
N VAL A 187 1.61 -6.11 -13.49
CA VAL A 187 0.80 -5.78 -12.30
C VAL A 187 0.60 -7.05 -11.49
N ARG A 188 1.02 -7.02 -10.23
CA ARG A 188 1.01 -8.17 -9.33
C ARG A 188 -0.18 -8.16 -8.36
N GLY A 189 -0.76 -6.99 -8.13
CA GLY A 189 -1.94 -6.84 -7.28
C GLY A 189 -2.30 -5.38 -7.06
N ALA A 190 -3.49 -5.17 -6.50
CA ALA A 190 -3.98 -3.86 -6.11
C ALA A 190 -4.47 -3.88 -4.65
N ILE A 191 -4.22 -2.77 -3.92
CA ILE A 191 -4.68 -2.57 -2.54
C ILE A 191 -5.44 -1.25 -2.48
N LEU A 192 -6.70 -1.31 -2.06
CA LEU A 192 -7.59 -0.16 -1.99
C LEU A 192 -7.75 0.25 -0.53
N PHE A 193 -7.24 1.44 -0.17
CA PHE A 193 -7.36 1.98 1.18
C PHE A 193 -8.64 2.78 1.31
N ASP A 194 -9.58 2.25 2.06
CA ASP A 194 -10.91 2.82 2.30
C ASP A 194 -11.50 3.47 1.03
N PRO A 195 -11.64 2.70 -0.05
CA PRO A 195 -12.02 3.23 -1.35
C PRO A 195 -13.38 3.92 -1.30
N VAL A 196 -13.51 4.98 -2.08
CA VAL A 196 -14.76 5.73 -2.21
C VAL A 196 -15.17 5.75 -3.68
N LYS A 197 -16.41 5.39 -3.96
CA LYS A 197 -17.01 5.50 -5.28
C LYS A 197 -17.35 6.96 -5.57
N SER A 198 -17.02 7.44 -6.75
CA SER A 198 -17.40 8.77 -7.22
C SER A 198 -18.90 8.97 -7.26
N PHE A 199 -19.38 10.21 -7.11
CA PHE A 199 -20.82 10.54 -7.22
C PHE A 199 -21.34 10.38 -8.65
N VAL A 200 -20.47 10.59 -9.63
CA VAL A 200 -20.81 10.56 -11.04
C VAL A 200 -20.14 9.36 -11.70
N GLY A 201 -20.86 8.72 -12.60
CA GLY A 201 -20.35 7.59 -13.36
C GLY A 201 -20.31 6.28 -12.57
N ASN A 202 -19.61 5.30 -13.11
CA ASN A 202 -19.62 3.92 -12.65
C ASN A 202 -18.22 3.29 -12.69
N ASN A 203 -17.19 4.14 -12.61
CA ASN A 203 -15.81 3.73 -12.84
C ASN A 203 -15.38 2.60 -11.91
N LEU A 204 -15.64 2.72 -10.60
CA LEU A 204 -15.22 1.71 -9.62
C LEU A 204 -15.93 0.37 -9.86
N SER A 205 -17.27 0.37 -9.91
CA SER A 205 -18.06 -0.86 -10.10
C SER A 205 -17.70 -1.56 -11.40
N SER A 206 -17.64 -0.80 -12.50
CA SER A 206 -17.30 -1.34 -13.82
C SER A 206 -15.89 -1.93 -13.84
N SER A 207 -14.92 -1.23 -13.25
CA SER A 207 -13.53 -1.70 -13.21
C SER A 207 -13.37 -2.96 -12.37
N LEU A 208 -13.98 -3.01 -11.18
CA LEU A 208 -13.95 -4.20 -10.32
C LEU A 208 -14.63 -5.39 -10.99
N ASN A 209 -15.78 -5.16 -11.65
CA ASN A 209 -16.45 -6.21 -12.42
C ASN A 209 -15.56 -6.76 -13.54
N HIS A 210 -14.87 -5.90 -14.30
CA HIS A 210 -13.90 -6.37 -15.29
C HIS A 210 -12.74 -7.16 -14.66
N LEU A 211 -12.26 -6.74 -13.48
CA LEU A 211 -11.18 -7.42 -12.77
C LEU A 211 -11.61 -8.71 -12.08
N SER A 212 -12.93 -8.92 -11.85
CA SER A 212 -13.47 -10.13 -11.20
C SER A 212 -13.08 -11.42 -11.93
N ASN A 213 -13.04 -11.36 -13.27
CA ASN A 213 -12.66 -12.47 -14.15
C ASN A 213 -11.14 -12.60 -14.33
N SER A 214 -10.33 -11.94 -13.51
CA SER A 214 -8.87 -12.07 -13.50
C SER A 214 -8.38 -12.76 -12.24
N THR A 215 -7.18 -13.32 -12.30
CA THR A 215 -6.48 -13.87 -11.12
C THR A 215 -5.74 -12.81 -10.32
N LEU A 216 -5.76 -11.54 -10.78
CA LEU A 216 -5.09 -10.45 -10.10
C LEU A 216 -5.67 -10.25 -8.69
N PRO A 217 -4.89 -10.34 -7.61
CA PRO A 217 -5.39 -10.03 -6.27
C PRO A 217 -5.76 -8.55 -6.17
N VAL A 218 -6.98 -8.28 -5.67
CA VAL A 218 -7.47 -6.94 -5.33
C VAL A 218 -7.99 -7.02 -3.92
N PHE A 219 -7.33 -6.33 -2.99
CA PHE A 219 -7.70 -6.32 -1.57
C PHE A 219 -8.07 -4.92 -1.12
N ALA A 220 -8.90 -4.81 -0.11
CA ALA A 220 -9.24 -3.57 0.55
C ALA A 220 -8.80 -3.57 2.02
N ILE A 221 -8.35 -2.42 2.51
CA ILE A 221 -8.22 -2.13 3.94
C ILE A 221 -9.11 -0.93 4.21
N SER A 222 -10.24 -1.14 4.86
CA SER A 222 -11.32 -0.16 4.94
C SER A 222 -11.61 0.24 6.38
N ALA A 223 -12.07 1.47 6.58
CA ALA A 223 -12.70 1.91 7.82
C ALA A 223 -14.17 1.42 7.90
N PRO A 224 -14.83 1.53 9.07
CA PRO A 224 -16.27 1.35 9.17
C PRO A 224 -17.03 2.35 8.30
N PRO A 225 -18.26 2.05 7.86
CA PRO A 225 -19.09 2.98 7.11
C PRO A 225 -19.41 4.25 7.91
N TYR A 226 -19.11 5.42 7.35
CA TYR A 226 -19.47 6.73 7.89
C TYR A 226 -19.40 7.82 6.80
N SER A 227 -19.64 9.07 7.14
CA SER A 227 -19.81 10.16 6.15
C SER A 227 -18.59 10.36 5.24
N CYS A 228 -17.36 10.30 5.79
CA CYS A 228 -16.15 10.59 5.02
C CYS A 228 -15.86 9.55 3.94
N ASN A 229 -16.21 8.27 4.16
CA ASN A 229 -16.10 7.22 3.15
C ASN A 229 -17.44 6.93 2.44
N ARG A 230 -18.38 7.90 2.47
CA ARG A 230 -19.71 7.77 1.84
C ARG A 230 -20.40 6.45 2.23
N SER A 231 -20.47 6.20 3.54
CA SER A 231 -21.05 4.98 4.11
C SER A 231 -20.41 3.69 3.58
N GLY A 232 -19.09 3.74 3.34
CA GLY A 232 -18.32 2.61 2.85
C GLY A 232 -18.58 2.29 1.38
N SER A 233 -18.96 3.29 0.56
CA SER A 233 -19.42 3.09 -0.82
C SER A 233 -18.49 2.27 -1.69
N GLY A 234 -17.18 2.54 -1.63
CA GLY A 234 -16.21 1.77 -2.42
C GLY A 234 -15.93 0.38 -1.86
N THR A 235 -15.96 0.20 -0.54
CA THR A 235 -15.83 -1.11 0.10
C THR A 235 -17.00 -2.03 -0.27
N ASN A 236 -18.21 -1.48 -0.32
CA ASN A 236 -19.40 -2.22 -0.76
C ASN A 236 -19.22 -2.69 -2.21
N GLU A 237 -18.74 -1.84 -3.11
CA GLU A 237 -18.43 -2.25 -4.48
C GLU A 237 -17.39 -3.37 -4.56
N VAL A 238 -16.33 -3.32 -3.72
CA VAL A 238 -15.34 -4.42 -3.65
C VAL A 238 -16.00 -5.74 -3.26
N ILE A 239 -16.91 -5.72 -2.28
CA ILE A 239 -17.62 -6.90 -1.80
C ILE A 239 -18.61 -7.43 -2.85
N GLU A 240 -19.32 -6.53 -3.53
CA GLU A 240 -20.35 -6.88 -4.52
C GLU A 240 -19.80 -7.36 -5.85
N GLN A 241 -18.70 -6.72 -6.33
CA GLN A 241 -18.19 -6.98 -7.67
C GLN A 241 -17.11 -8.07 -7.72
N LEU A 242 -16.47 -8.40 -6.60
CA LEU A 242 -15.41 -9.40 -6.56
C LEU A 242 -15.87 -10.67 -5.81
N PRO A 243 -16.27 -11.74 -6.52
CA PRO A 243 -16.73 -13.00 -5.89
C PRO A 243 -15.53 -13.82 -5.38
N ARG A 244 -14.92 -13.37 -4.29
CA ARG A 244 -13.70 -13.98 -3.72
C ARG A 244 -13.86 -14.21 -2.22
N PRO A 245 -13.34 -15.34 -1.69
CA PRO A 245 -13.48 -15.69 -0.26
C PRO A 245 -12.68 -14.76 0.68
N PHE A 246 -11.74 -13.99 0.14
CA PHE A 246 -10.95 -13.02 0.89
C PHE A 246 -10.74 -11.77 0.05
N LEU A 247 -11.17 -10.64 0.58
CA LEU A 247 -11.10 -9.32 -0.06
C LEU A 247 -10.29 -8.31 0.76
N GLY A 248 -9.64 -8.76 1.83
CA GLY A 248 -8.88 -7.91 2.74
C GLY A 248 -9.53 -7.76 4.11
N VAL A 249 -9.42 -6.59 4.72
CA VAL A 249 -9.88 -6.36 6.10
C VAL A 249 -10.59 -5.01 6.26
N ARG A 250 -11.48 -4.95 7.26
CA ARG A 250 -11.97 -3.71 7.84
C ARG A 250 -11.23 -3.46 9.15
N LEU A 251 -10.68 -2.28 9.34
CA LEU A 251 -10.16 -1.79 10.61
C LEU A 251 -11.38 -1.42 11.47
N THR A 252 -11.66 -2.15 12.53
CA THR A 252 -12.93 -2.05 13.28
C THR A 252 -13.17 -0.70 13.92
N THR A 253 -12.10 0.01 14.26
CA THR A 253 -12.10 1.39 14.80
C THR A 253 -11.36 2.34 13.86
N GLY A 254 -11.29 1.98 12.56
CA GLY A 254 -10.54 2.73 11.56
C GLY A 254 -11.14 4.09 11.25
N SER A 255 -10.30 5.01 10.84
CA SER A 255 -10.65 6.28 10.23
C SER A 255 -10.29 6.27 8.75
N HIS A 256 -10.94 7.15 7.97
CA HIS A 256 -10.65 7.28 6.53
C HIS A 256 -9.18 7.60 6.25
N VAL A 257 -8.54 8.30 7.18
CA VAL A 257 -7.17 8.80 7.04
C VAL A 257 -6.12 7.94 7.77
N ASP A 258 -6.46 6.72 8.19
CA ASP A 258 -5.48 5.80 8.81
C ASP A 258 -4.30 5.50 7.86
N VAL A 259 -4.51 5.47 6.54
CA VAL A 259 -3.44 5.29 5.55
C VAL A 259 -2.45 6.45 5.51
N GLU A 260 -2.86 7.65 5.92
CA GLU A 260 -1.99 8.82 6.01
C GLU A 260 -1.06 8.73 7.23
N GLY A 261 -1.47 8.01 8.27
CA GLY A 261 -0.70 7.82 9.48
C GLY A 261 -0.30 9.16 10.13
N SER A 262 1.00 9.34 10.38
CA SER A 262 1.56 10.57 10.94
C SER A 262 1.49 11.76 9.98
N SER A 263 1.27 11.54 8.68
CA SER A 263 1.13 12.60 7.67
C SER A 263 -0.26 13.26 7.66
N ALA A 264 -1.27 12.65 8.31
CA ALA A 264 -2.62 13.21 8.36
C ALA A 264 -2.64 14.62 8.96
N THR A 265 -3.22 15.58 8.24
CA THR A 265 -3.27 16.99 8.66
C THR A 265 -4.36 17.28 9.69
N GLY A 266 -4.33 18.46 10.28
CA GLY A 266 -5.39 18.88 11.21
C GLY A 266 -6.78 18.97 10.56
N PRO A 267 -6.94 19.51 9.33
CA PRO A 267 -8.19 19.45 8.57
C PRO A 267 -8.69 18.03 8.33
N ASP A 268 -7.83 17.12 7.86
CA ASP A 268 -8.19 15.74 7.56
C ASP A 268 -8.69 15.01 8.81
N LYS A 269 -7.97 15.17 9.92
CA LYS A 269 -8.37 14.61 11.23
C LYS A 269 -9.72 15.12 11.71
N ARG A 270 -10.02 16.39 11.49
CA ARG A 270 -11.32 16.96 11.90
C ARG A 270 -12.48 16.46 11.07
N LEU A 271 -12.26 16.23 9.78
CA LEU A 271 -13.31 15.81 8.84
C LEU A 271 -13.50 14.29 8.84
N CYS A 272 -12.40 13.55 8.84
CA CYS A 272 -12.38 12.14 8.53
C CYS A 272 -11.86 11.24 9.65
N GLY A 273 -11.73 11.79 10.86
CA GLY A 273 -11.26 11.05 12.04
C GLY A 273 -9.75 11.09 12.21
N THR A 274 -9.28 10.66 13.38
CA THR A 274 -7.85 10.67 13.72
C THR A 274 -7.27 9.27 13.56
N PRO A 275 -6.14 9.12 12.83
CA PRO A 275 -5.43 7.86 12.76
C PRO A 275 -5.10 7.31 14.15
N GLN A 276 -5.31 6.02 14.35
CA GLN A 276 -4.96 5.33 15.57
C GLN A 276 -3.74 4.43 15.31
N ASP A 277 -2.73 4.49 16.16
CA ASP A 277 -1.45 3.77 15.99
C ASP A 277 -1.64 2.29 15.69
N LYS A 278 -2.58 1.61 16.36
CA LYS A 278 -2.87 0.18 16.14
C LYS A 278 -3.41 -0.09 14.75
N ASN A 279 -4.27 0.81 14.22
CA ASN A 279 -4.86 0.69 12.90
C ASN A 279 -3.82 0.98 11.82
N VAL A 280 -3.05 2.07 11.99
CA VAL A 280 -1.94 2.44 11.10
C VAL A 280 -0.91 1.31 11.00
N ALA A 281 -0.50 0.76 12.16
CA ALA A 281 0.45 -0.35 12.20
C ALA A 281 -0.08 -1.61 11.50
N ALA A 282 -1.35 -1.95 11.72
CA ALA A 282 -1.98 -3.10 11.05
C ALA A 282 -2.09 -2.87 9.53
N LEU A 283 -2.54 -1.67 9.11
CA LEU A 283 -2.64 -1.28 7.71
C LEU A 283 -1.29 -1.39 7.00
N GLN A 284 -0.27 -0.73 7.54
CA GLN A 284 1.06 -0.69 6.92
C GLN A 284 1.70 -2.08 6.86
N ARG A 285 1.57 -2.89 7.93
CA ARG A 285 2.12 -4.24 7.97
C ARG A 285 1.43 -5.19 7.01
N LEU A 286 0.10 -5.21 6.97
CA LEU A 286 -0.66 -6.04 6.03
C LEU A 286 -0.39 -5.63 4.58
N THR A 287 -0.37 -4.33 4.30
CA THR A 287 -0.03 -3.80 2.96
C THR A 287 1.32 -4.29 2.48
N ALA A 288 2.37 -4.14 3.30
CA ALA A 288 3.72 -4.56 2.93
C ALA A 288 3.82 -6.07 2.72
N ALA A 289 3.18 -6.85 3.58
CA ALA A 289 3.17 -8.31 3.49
C ALA A 289 2.44 -8.81 2.24
N TRP A 290 1.22 -8.31 2.00
CA TRP A 290 0.46 -8.67 0.80
C TRP A 290 1.14 -8.22 -0.49
N ALA A 291 1.72 -7.02 -0.51
CA ALA A 291 2.49 -6.55 -1.66
C ALA A 291 3.70 -7.46 -1.95
N ALA A 292 4.40 -7.92 -0.92
CA ALA A 292 5.51 -8.87 -1.09
C ALA A 292 5.02 -10.22 -1.63
N ASP A 293 3.90 -10.73 -1.11
CA ASP A 293 3.27 -11.95 -1.59
C ASP A 293 2.81 -11.83 -3.05
N PHE A 294 2.23 -10.70 -3.43
CA PHE A 294 1.83 -10.43 -4.82
C PHE A 294 3.02 -10.47 -5.77
N VAL A 295 4.15 -9.88 -5.36
CA VAL A 295 5.36 -9.83 -6.19
C VAL A 295 5.99 -11.21 -6.36
N THR A 296 6.02 -12.01 -5.31
CA THR A 296 6.63 -13.34 -5.31
C THR A 296 5.70 -14.45 -5.81
N GLY A 297 4.39 -14.17 -5.89
CA GLY A 297 3.36 -15.19 -6.18
C GLY A 297 3.18 -16.20 -5.03
N THR A 298 3.63 -15.84 -3.83
CA THR A 298 3.48 -16.66 -2.62
C THR A 298 2.29 -16.19 -1.78
N ARG A 299 1.98 -16.95 -0.73
CA ARG A 299 1.00 -16.58 0.28
C ARG A 299 1.61 -16.87 1.66
N THR A 300 2.12 -15.84 2.30
CA THR A 300 2.68 -15.95 3.66
C THR A 300 1.53 -16.12 4.65
N ALA A 301 1.29 -17.34 5.10
CA ALA A 301 0.11 -17.74 5.88
C ALA A 301 -0.18 -16.79 7.06
N ASP A 302 0.87 -16.25 7.71
CA ASP A 302 0.78 -15.39 8.88
C ASP A 302 -0.13 -14.15 8.69
N TYR A 303 -0.27 -13.66 7.46
CA TYR A 303 -1.01 -12.43 7.13
C TYR A 303 -2.38 -12.67 6.48
N TYR A 304 -2.91 -13.87 6.57
CA TYR A 304 -4.22 -14.25 6.01
C TYR A 304 -5.05 -14.99 7.07
N PRO A 305 -6.37 -15.16 6.86
CA PRO A 305 -7.21 -15.93 7.77
C PRO A 305 -6.59 -17.28 8.14
N GLY A 306 -6.52 -17.56 9.45
CA GLY A 306 -5.86 -18.72 10.04
C GLY A 306 -4.39 -18.52 10.41
N GLY A 307 -3.75 -17.44 10.00
CA GLY A 307 -2.35 -17.16 10.31
C GLY A 307 -2.15 -16.39 11.62
N GLY A 308 -0.99 -16.52 12.23
CA GLY A 308 -0.73 -16.03 13.59
C GLY A 308 -0.93 -14.53 13.74
N TYR A 309 -0.30 -13.71 12.89
CA TYR A 309 -0.47 -12.25 12.95
C TYR A 309 -1.93 -11.85 12.66
N TYR A 310 -2.53 -12.43 11.62
CA TYR A 310 -3.90 -12.13 11.22
C TYR A 310 -4.88 -12.39 12.37
N GLU A 311 -4.81 -13.59 12.96
CA GLU A 311 -5.70 -13.98 14.05
C GLU A 311 -5.44 -13.18 15.34
N SER A 312 -4.20 -12.77 15.61
CA SER A 312 -3.90 -11.89 16.73
C SER A 312 -4.61 -10.54 16.59
N GLN A 313 -4.59 -9.93 15.38
CA GLN A 313 -5.27 -8.66 15.12
C GLN A 313 -6.79 -8.82 15.14
N ARG A 314 -7.31 -9.93 14.61
CA ARG A 314 -8.75 -10.24 14.65
C ARG A 314 -9.26 -10.44 16.08
N THR A 315 -8.54 -11.21 16.90
CA THR A 315 -8.88 -11.47 18.30
C THR A 315 -8.77 -10.20 19.16
N ALA A 316 -7.78 -9.35 18.89
CA ALA A 316 -7.65 -8.04 19.52
C ALA A 316 -8.74 -7.04 19.07
N GLY A 317 -9.60 -7.41 18.13
CA GLY A 317 -10.62 -6.53 17.59
C GLY A 317 -10.08 -5.37 16.77
N THR A 318 -8.85 -5.47 16.23
CA THR A 318 -8.28 -4.44 15.34
C THR A 318 -8.82 -4.57 13.94
N ILE A 319 -8.97 -5.82 13.45
CA ILE A 319 -9.44 -6.11 12.10
C ILE A 319 -10.64 -7.05 12.09
N GLN A 320 -11.44 -6.92 11.02
CA GLN A 320 -12.49 -7.85 10.62
C GLN A 320 -12.26 -8.26 9.17
N THR A 321 -12.44 -9.54 8.83
CA THR A 321 -12.32 -10.03 7.46
C THR A 321 -13.35 -9.40 6.54
N LEU A 322 -12.93 -8.98 5.35
CA LEU A 322 -13.79 -8.66 4.22
C LEU A 322 -13.82 -9.87 3.26
N ALA A 323 -15.02 -10.29 2.91
CA ALA A 323 -15.29 -11.35 1.96
C ALA A 323 -16.52 -11.00 1.14
N SER A 324 -16.65 -11.55 -0.06
CA SER A 324 -17.91 -11.47 -0.79
C SER A 324 -19.02 -12.18 0.01
N GLY A 325 -20.22 -11.64 -0.02
CA GLY A 325 -21.40 -12.36 0.41
C GLY A 325 -21.53 -13.64 -0.44
N THR A 326 -21.58 -14.78 0.24
CA THR A 326 -21.92 -16.08 -0.41
C THR A 326 -23.39 -16.11 -0.73
#